data_fa443485d253dd598c81ee822c6d3ed6
#
_entry.id   fa443485d253dd598c81ee822c6d3ed6
#
_cell.length_a   1.000
_cell.length_b   1.000
_cell.length_c   1.000
_cell.angle_alpha   90.00
_cell.angle_beta   90.00
_cell.angle_gamma   90.00
#
_symmetry.space_group_name_H-M   'P 1'
#
loop_
_entity.id
_entity.type
_entity.pdbx_description
1 polymer ?
#
loop_
_entity_poly.entity_id
_entity_poly.type
_entity_poly.pdbx_seq_one_letter_code
_entity_poly.pdbx_strand_id
1 'polypeptide(L)'
;MMWLLSFAPPAARIRDRVTMTFDLEPQRSEQFVALQHLVQRKLGRCLIRLQQYERLLKALVAEHDVSGPAHQLIDIRDSRMEALSKKTLGHVVGAVTENLLTPDSIASDEDGDNDHSAEENAFVFRARFRVELSAKRHEETVTALRALVDLRNELVHHFLEKHDIWSESGCITAQAYLEACYEQVDERYMELQAWAKASVEAREYMANFMQTPEFRGFLHHGILPGGAGVEWACSTIVRLLREAEAGLARDGWTSLNDAIAFLQKAYPEHTPRRYGCSSWRQVLHESGQFQVRKEQAGPGSPTRVWFRSEGT
;
A
#
# COMPACT_ATOMS: atom_id res chain seq x y z
N MET A 1 -62.24 5.68 48.49
CA MET A 1 -62.59 4.28 48.32
C MET A 1 -61.32 3.57 47.83
N MET A 2 -60.42 3.35 48.66
CA MET A 2 -59.99 2.29 49.58
C MET A 2 -60.12 0.87 48.99
N TRP A 3 -59.01 0.29 48.59
CA TRP A 3 -58.66 -1.14 48.72
C TRP A 3 -57.13 -1.29 48.74
N LEU A 4 -56.64 -1.42 50.00
CA LEU A 4 -55.30 -1.96 50.32
C LEU A 4 -55.42 -3.50 50.24
N LEU A 5 -54.67 -4.16 49.46
CA LEU A 5 -54.36 -5.58 49.55
C LEU A 5 -52.93 -5.78 49.96
N SER A 6 -52.73 -6.08 51.21
CA SER A 6 -51.55 -6.59 51.86
C SER A 6 -51.23 -8.00 51.33
N PHE A 7 -50.11 -8.21 50.70
CA PHE A 7 -49.52 -9.53 50.43
C PHE A 7 -48.29 -9.70 51.32
N ALA A 8 -48.41 -10.46 52.38
CA ALA A 8 -47.29 -10.97 53.16
C ALA A 8 -46.69 -12.17 52.41
N PRO A 9 -45.37 -12.27 52.28
CA PRO A 9 -44.71 -13.44 51.71
C PRO A 9 -44.65 -14.58 52.75
N PRO A 10 -44.76 -15.84 52.31
CA PRO A 10 -44.70 -16.98 53.25
C PRO A 10 -43.22 -17.13 53.72
N ALA A 11 -43.09 -17.38 55.00
CA ALA A 11 -41.83 -17.68 55.67
C ALA A 11 -41.20 -18.96 55.07
N ALA A 12 -40.22 -18.78 54.20
CA ALA A 12 -39.37 -19.87 53.80
C ALA A 12 -38.34 -20.21 54.90
N ARG A 13 -38.45 -21.45 55.39
CA ARG A 13 -37.50 -22.03 56.35
C ARG A 13 -36.12 -22.08 55.77
N ILE A 14 -35.26 -21.20 56.22
CA ILE A 14 -33.81 -21.31 56.03
C ILE A 14 -33.31 -22.34 57.05
N ARG A 15 -33.20 -23.57 56.61
CA ARG A 15 -32.39 -24.61 57.24
C ARG A 15 -31.67 -25.32 56.11
N ASP A 16 -30.49 -24.83 55.82
CA ASP A 16 -29.27 -25.63 55.59
C ASP A 16 -28.10 -24.64 55.52
N ARG A 17 -27.48 -24.48 56.67
CA ARG A 17 -26.18 -23.88 56.77
C ARG A 17 -25.23 -24.90 56.10
N VAL A 18 -25.02 -24.74 54.80
CA VAL A 18 -23.83 -25.25 54.14
C VAL A 18 -22.68 -24.42 54.71
N THR A 19 -22.10 -24.91 55.77
CA THR A 19 -20.74 -24.50 56.16
C THR A 19 -19.83 -24.94 55.01
N MET A 20 -19.64 -24.02 54.04
CA MET A 20 -18.48 -24.13 53.18
C MET A 20 -17.26 -24.00 54.13
N THR A 21 -16.74 -25.12 54.54
CA THR A 21 -15.35 -25.21 54.97
C THR A 21 -14.55 -24.82 53.74
N PHE A 22 -14.09 -23.56 53.71
CA PHE A 22 -12.94 -23.20 52.89
C PHE A 22 -11.80 -24.03 53.53
N ASP A 23 -11.56 -25.23 52.99
CA ASP A 23 -10.31 -25.89 53.19
C ASP A 23 -9.23 -24.87 52.80
N LEU A 24 -8.48 -24.41 53.81
CA LEU A 24 -7.30 -23.58 53.62
C LEU A 24 -6.42 -24.35 52.64
N GLU A 25 -6.36 -23.84 51.40
CA GLU A 25 -5.44 -24.43 50.38
C GLU A 25 -4.09 -24.70 51.03
N PRO A 26 -3.53 -25.90 50.85
CA PRO A 26 -2.22 -26.18 51.36
C PRO A 26 -1.29 -25.08 50.87
N GLN A 27 -0.46 -24.51 51.80
CA GLN A 27 0.48 -23.42 51.49
C GLN A 27 1.20 -23.79 50.21
N ARG A 28 0.81 -23.14 49.09
CA ARG A 28 1.49 -23.38 47.82
C ARG A 28 2.96 -23.09 48.02
N SER A 29 3.83 -24.02 47.63
CA SER A 29 5.24 -23.80 47.79
C SER A 29 5.66 -22.50 47.09
N GLU A 30 6.57 -21.73 47.67
CA GLU A 30 7.09 -20.50 47.06
C GLU A 30 7.58 -20.73 45.62
N GLN A 31 8.14 -21.95 45.38
CA GLN A 31 8.57 -22.38 44.04
C GLN A 31 7.40 -22.50 43.06
N PHE A 32 6.27 -23.05 43.44
CA PHE A 32 5.10 -23.17 42.59
C PHE A 32 4.53 -21.78 42.22
N VAL A 33 4.46 -20.88 43.21
CA VAL A 33 4.02 -19.50 42.95
C VAL A 33 4.98 -18.79 41.98
N ALA A 34 6.29 -19.01 42.13
CA ALA A 34 7.28 -18.47 41.21
C ALA A 34 7.10 -18.99 39.75
N LEU A 35 6.76 -20.28 39.58
CA LEU A 35 6.45 -20.88 38.28
C LEU A 35 5.21 -20.25 37.64
N GLN A 36 4.15 -20.07 38.42
CA GLN A 36 2.94 -19.38 37.93
C GLN A 36 3.23 -17.94 37.47
N HIS A 37 3.98 -17.18 38.27
CA HIS A 37 4.38 -15.81 37.89
C HIS A 37 5.22 -15.79 36.61
N LEU A 38 6.06 -16.82 36.40
CA LEU A 38 6.88 -16.92 35.19
C LEU A 38 6.00 -17.19 33.96
N VAL A 39 4.97 -18.07 34.07
CA VAL A 39 3.99 -18.29 33.01
C VAL A 39 3.26 -16.99 32.67
N GLN A 40 2.75 -16.26 33.67
CA GLN A 40 2.05 -14.99 33.46
C GLN A 40 2.95 -13.96 32.78
N ARG A 41 4.23 -13.87 33.19
CA ARG A 41 5.21 -12.97 32.57
C ARG A 41 5.44 -13.31 31.09
N LYS A 42 5.64 -14.61 30.77
CA LYS A 42 5.85 -15.07 29.40
C LYS A 42 4.61 -14.85 28.53
N LEU A 43 3.41 -15.12 29.05
CA LEU A 43 2.15 -14.82 28.37
C LEU A 43 2.03 -13.31 28.06
N GLY A 44 2.28 -12.46 29.06
CA GLY A 44 2.28 -11.01 28.88
C GLY A 44 3.29 -10.56 27.81
N ARG A 45 4.49 -11.17 27.78
CA ARG A 45 5.50 -10.89 26.74
C ARG A 45 5.03 -11.25 25.33
N CYS A 46 4.39 -12.42 25.16
CA CYS A 46 3.80 -12.82 23.89
C CYS A 46 2.71 -11.85 23.42
N LEU A 47 1.79 -11.49 24.32
CA LEU A 47 0.70 -10.56 24.01
C LEU A 47 1.19 -9.16 23.62
N ILE A 48 2.20 -8.65 24.32
CA ILE A 48 2.82 -7.36 23.98
C ILE A 48 3.48 -7.43 22.61
N ARG A 49 4.22 -8.51 22.29
CA ARG A 49 4.84 -8.67 20.98
C ARG A 49 3.78 -8.78 19.85
N LEU A 50 2.70 -9.49 20.07
CA LEU A 50 1.56 -9.55 19.13
C LEU A 50 0.92 -8.18 18.91
N GLN A 51 0.75 -7.36 19.95
CA GLN A 51 0.25 -6.00 19.82
C GLN A 51 1.21 -5.10 19.04
N GLN A 52 2.52 -5.23 19.26
CA GLN A 52 3.54 -4.52 18.47
C GLN A 52 3.45 -4.91 16.99
N TYR A 53 3.33 -6.22 16.72
CA TYR A 53 3.13 -6.75 15.39
C TYR A 53 1.87 -6.17 14.72
N GLU A 54 0.74 -6.23 15.39
CA GLU A 54 -0.55 -5.72 14.89
C GLU A 54 -0.47 -4.21 14.59
N ARG A 55 0.16 -3.43 15.46
CA ARG A 55 0.33 -1.97 15.24
C ARG A 55 1.18 -1.67 14.01
N LEU A 56 2.30 -2.38 13.85
CA LEU A 56 3.18 -2.19 12.69
C LEU A 56 2.49 -2.62 11.39
N LEU A 57 1.76 -3.74 11.42
CA LEU A 57 0.99 -4.23 10.27
C LEU A 57 -0.09 -3.23 9.84
N LYS A 58 -0.83 -2.65 10.81
CA LYS A 58 -1.81 -1.58 10.55
C LYS A 58 -1.18 -0.36 9.91
N ALA A 59 -0.01 0.06 10.38
CA ALA A 59 0.71 1.18 9.80
C ALA A 59 1.11 0.90 8.34
N LEU A 60 1.66 -0.27 8.05
CA LEU A 60 2.00 -0.66 6.68
C LEU A 60 0.77 -0.68 5.76
N VAL A 61 -0.36 -1.25 6.22
CA VAL A 61 -1.60 -1.28 5.44
C VAL A 61 -2.18 0.12 5.24
N ALA A 62 -2.04 1.04 6.17
CA ALA A 62 -2.48 2.42 5.98
C ALA A 62 -1.68 3.16 4.92
N GLU A 63 -0.40 2.83 4.78
CA GLU A 63 0.57 3.53 3.95
C GLU A 63 0.87 2.85 2.61
N HIS A 64 0.40 1.60 2.39
CA HIS A 64 0.77 0.82 1.20
C HIS A 64 0.22 1.38 -0.12
N ASP A 65 -0.92 2.03 -0.09
CA ASP A 65 -1.56 2.66 -1.26
C ASP A 65 -2.09 4.03 -0.86
N VAL A 66 -1.42 5.08 -1.28
CA VAL A 66 -1.84 6.46 -1.02
C VAL A 66 -2.12 7.13 -2.36
N SER A 67 -3.37 7.54 -2.56
CA SER A 67 -3.83 8.21 -3.78
C SER A 67 -4.70 9.40 -3.41
N GLY A 68 -4.49 10.53 -4.10
CA GLY A 68 -5.28 11.74 -3.92
C GLY A 68 -4.52 13.02 -4.28
N PRO A 69 -5.17 14.17 -4.14
CA PRO A 69 -4.52 15.48 -4.28
C PRO A 69 -3.36 15.63 -3.28
N ALA A 70 -2.24 16.17 -3.73
CA ALA A 70 -1.01 16.25 -2.93
C ALA A 70 -1.19 16.91 -1.55
N HIS A 71 -2.08 17.91 -1.45
CA HIS A 71 -2.38 18.61 -0.21
C HIS A 71 -3.25 17.82 0.79
N GLN A 72 -3.88 16.72 0.36
CA GLN A 72 -4.76 15.89 1.20
C GLN A 72 -4.14 14.54 1.60
N LEU A 73 -2.94 14.19 1.11
CA LEU A 73 -2.33 12.88 1.33
C LEU A 73 -2.14 12.54 2.81
N ILE A 74 -1.83 13.54 3.64
CA ILE A 74 -1.68 13.37 5.10
C ILE A 74 -3.03 13.03 5.73
N ASP A 75 -4.08 13.76 5.41
CA ASP A 75 -5.42 13.55 5.96
C ASP A 75 -6.00 12.19 5.51
N ILE A 76 -5.74 11.79 4.26
CA ILE A 76 -6.14 10.48 3.73
C ILE A 76 -5.43 9.36 4.52
N ARG A 77 -4.12 9.48 4.76
CA ARG A 77 -3.36 8.51 5.56
C ARG A 77 -3.89 8.43 6.99
N ASP A 78 -4.11 9.56 7.63
CA ASP A 78 -4.56 9.61 9.03
C ASP A 78 -5.97 9.05 9.19
N SER A 79 -6.87 9.31 8.25
CA SER A 79 -8.20 8.71 8.18
C SER A 79 -8.15 7.18 8.03
N ARG A 80 -7.23 6.65 7.20
CA ARG A 80 -7.00 5.21 7.05
C ARG A 80 -6.45 4.59 8.33
N MET A 81 -5.50 5.26 8.99
CA MET A 81 -4.95 4.81 10.27
C MET A 81 -6.06 4.71 11.34
N GLU A 82 -6.93 5.71 11.42
CA GLU A 82 -8.06 5.67 12.35
C GLU A 82 -9.02 4.53 12.04
N ALA A 83 -9.38 4.34 10.77
CA ALA A 83 -10.25 3.24 10.35
C ALA A 83 -9.66 1.87 10.71
N LEU A 84 -8.36 1.66 10.47
CA LEU A 84 -7.65 0.42 10.77
C LEU A 84 -7.44 0.21 12.28
N SER A 85 -7.35 1.27 13.09
CA SER A 85 -7.17 1.16 14.54
C SER A 85 -8.29 0.32 15.20
N LYS A 86 -9.50 0.40 14.67
CA LYS A 86 -10.72 -0.29 15.15
C LYS A 86 -10.85 -1.73 14.61
N LYS A 87 -9.98 -2.15 13.70
CA LYS A 87 -10.04 -3.48 13.07
C LYS A 87 -9.22 -4.51 13.84
N THR A 88 -9.67 -5.76 13.81
CA THR A 88 -8.94 -6.89 14.40
C THR A 88 -7.76 -7.32 13.55
N LEU A 89 -6.80 -8.04 14.14
CA LEU A 89 -5.65 -8.59 13.42
C LEU A 89 -6.07 -9.42 12.19
N GLY A 90 -7.10 -10.27 12.31
CA GLY A 90 -7.58 -11.09 11.20
C GLY A 90 -8.08 -10.27 10.02
N HIS A 91 -8.77 -9.16 10.28
CA HIS A 91 -9.20 -8.24 9.22
C HIS A 91 -8.01 -7.57 8.51
N VAL A 92 -7.00 -7.16 9.28
CA VAL A 92 -5.81 -6.52 8.73
C VAL A 92 -4.97 -7.51 7.92
N VAL A 93 -4.86 -8.77 8.37
CA VAL A 93 -4.19 -9.85 7.62
C VAL A 93 -4.89 -10.08 6.27
N GLY A 94 -6.23 -10.07 6.22
CA GLY A 94 -6.97 -10.13 4.95
C GLY A 94 -6.53 -9.02 3.99
N ALA A 95 -6.52 -7.77 4.45
CA ALA A 95 -6.10 -6.62 3.64
C ALA A 95 -4.64 -6.72 3.16
N VAL A 96 -3.73 -7.27 3.99
CA VAL A 96 -2.33 -7.51 3.61
C VAL A 96 -2.22 -8.53 2.49
N THR A 97 -2.91 -9.65 2.61
CA THR A 97 -2.85 -10.74 1.63
C THR A 97 -3.48 -10.39 0.29
N GLU A 98 -4.45 -9.49 0.28
CA GLU A 98 -5.15 -9.06 -0.93
C GLU A 98 -4.46 -7.89 -1.65
N ASN A 99 -3.84 -6.98 -0.90
CA ASN A 99 -3.42 -5.70 -1.46
C ASN A 99 -1.91 -5.40 -1.34
N LEU A 100 -1.24 -5.92 -0.30
CA LEU A 100 0.17 -5.63 -0.04
C LEU A 100 1.11 -6.69 -0.61
N LEU A 101 0.73 -7.98 -0.51
CA LEU A 101 1.55 -9.09 -0.99
C LEU A 101 1.20 -9.43 -2.44
N THR A 102 2.21 -9.54 -3.29
CA THR A 102 2.03 -9.89 -4.70
C THR A 102 2.99 -11.02 -5.07
N PRO A 103 2.50 -12.12 -5.68
CA PRO A 103 3.39 -13.14 -6.27
C PRO A 103 4.14 -12.54 -7.46
N ASP A 104 5.44 -12.86 -7.61
CA ASP A 104 6.31 -12.41 -8.70
C ASP A 104 5.84 -12.88 -10.10
N SER A 105 4.98 -13.90 -10.15
CA SER A 105 4.40 -14.43 -11.39
C SER A 105 3.28 -13.55 -11.98
N ILE A 106 2.74 -12.62 -11.21
CA ILE A 106 1.75 -11.65 -11.69
C ILE A 106 2.50 -10.35 -11.98
N ALA A 107 3.20 -10.31 -13.13
CA ALA A 107 3.70 -9.07 -13.66
C ALA A 107 2.51 -8.13 -13.88
N SER A 108 2.54 -7.01 -13.19
CA SER A 108 1.44 -6.07 -13.07
C SER A 108 1.21 -5.27 -14.37
N ASP A 109 0.56 -5.90 -15.35
CA ASP A 109 0.04 -5.20 -16.55
C ASP A 109 -1.39 -4.63 -16.33
N GLU A 110 -1.95 -4.75 -15.13
CA GLU A 110 -3.34 -4.34 -14.85
C GLU A 110 -3.46 -3.13 -13.91
N ASP A 111 -2.61 -2.11 -14.02
CA ASP A 111 -2.90 -0.82 -13.38
C ASP A 111 -3.67 0.13 -14.33
N GLY A 112 -4.48 -0.43 -15.22
CA GLY A 112 -5.40 0.28 -16.12
C GLY A 112 -6.71 0.73 -15.48
N ASP A 113 -6.76 0.96 -14.18
CA ASP A 113 -7.94 1.56 -13.56
C ASP A 113 -7.89 3.09 -13.73
N ASN A 114 -8.31 3.51 -14.93
CA ASN A 114 -8.60 4.88 -15.28
C ASN A 114 -9.88 5.34 -14.56
N ASP A 115 -9.84 5.48 -13.25
CA ASP A 115 -10.85 6.28 -12.55
C ASP A 115 -10.60 7.77 -12.84
N HIS A 116 -11.13 8.22 -13.98
CA HIS A 116 -11.08 9.60 -14.46
C HIS A 116 -12.09 10.50 -13.73
N SER A 117 -12.35 10.28 -12.46
CA SER A 117 -13.18 11.18 -11.65
C SER A 117 -12.37 12.31 -10.98
N ALA A 118 -11.14 12.56 -11.43
CA ALA A 118 -10.40 13.73 -10.97
C ALA A 118 -10.95 14.99 -11.66
N GLU A 119 -11.34 15.98 -10.87
CA GLU A 119 -11.62 17.34 -11.36
C GLU A 119 -10.51 17.76 -12.35
N GLU A 120 -10.89 18.27 -13.50
CA GLU A 120 -10.08 18.51 -14.72
C GLU A 120 -8.75 19.28 -14.49
N ASN A 121 -8.45 19.75 -13.28
CA ASN A 121 -7.29 20.59 -12.95
C ASN A 121 -6.50 20.17 -11.69
N ALA A 122 -6.76 19.02 -11.07
CA ALA A 122 -6.04 18.60 -9.88
C ALA A 122 -4.95 17.56 -10.20
N PHE A 123 -3.70 17.84 -9.83
CA PHE A 123 -2.63 16.85 -9.88
C PHE A 123 -2.89 15.79 -8.81
N VAL A 124 -3.24 14.58 -9.24
CA VAL A 124 -3.46 13.41 -8.38
C VAL A 124 -2.16 12.63 -8.27
N PHE A 125 -1.69 12.46 -7.06
CA PHE A 125 -0.55 11.61 -6.75
C PHE A 125 -1.06 10.22 -6.37
N ARG A 126 -0.45 9.18 -6.93
CA ARG A 126 -0.68 7.78 -6.51
C ARG A 126 0.66 7.13 -6.24
N ALA A 127 0.83 6.58 -5.04
CA ALA A 127 1.97 5.77 -4.67
C ALA A 127 1.47 4.47 -4.06
N ARG A 128 1.93 3.33 -4.61
CA ARG A 128 1.59 2.01 -4.11
C ARG A 128 2.86 1.25 -3.78
N PHE A 129 2.95 0.77 -2.54
CA PHE A 129 4.00 -0.12 -2.09
C PHE A 129 3.47 -1.54 -2.05
N ARG A 130 4.17 -2.46 -2.72
CA ARG A 130 3.86 -3.90 -2.70
C ARG A 130 5.10 -4.69 -2.28
N VAL A 131 4.88 -5.81 -1.64
CA VAL A 131 5.92 -6.78 -1.31
C VAL A 131 5.82 -7.92 -2.31
N GLU A 132 6.75 -7.96 -3.26
CA GLU A 132 6.82 -9.00 -4.26
C GLU A 132 7.54 -10.22 -3.67
N LEU A 133 6.90 -11.38 -3.75
CA LEU A 133 7.40 -12.63 -3.22
C LEU A 133 7.30 -13.71 -4.30
N SER A 134 8.27 -14.64 -4.33
CA SER A 134 8.09 -15.85 -5.13
C SER A 134 6.81 -16.57 -4.73
N ALA A 135 6.15 -17.28 -5.66
CA ALA A 135 4.87 -17.96 -5.42
C ALA A 135 4.91 -18.82 -4.14
N LYS A 136 6.02 -19.56 -3.92
CA LYS A 136 6.23 -20.37 -2.72
C LYS A 136 6.29 -19.51 -1.45
N ARG A 137 7.08 -18.43 -1.45
CA ARG A 137 7.20 -17.52 -0.29
C ARG A 137 5.89 -16.79 -0.01
N HIS A 138 5.14 -16.45 -1.04
CA HIS A 138 3.82 -15.85 -0.88
C HIS A 138 2.88 -16.80 -0.11
N GLU A 139 2.76 -18.07 -0.52
CA GLU A 139 1.94 -19.07 0.17
C GLU A 139 2.38 -19.31 1.60
N GLU A 140 3.69 -19.46 1.85
CA GLU A 140 4.28 -19.60 3.19
C GLU A 140 3.94 -18.39 4.06
N THR A 141 4.07 -17.18 3.52
CA THR A 141 3.79 -15.93 4.25
C THR A 141 2.32 -15.80 4.60
N VAL A 142 1.41 -16.07 3.64
CA VAL A 142 -0.04 -16.05 3.89
C VAL A 142 -0.43 -17.07 4.98
N THR A 143 0.14 -18.26 4.93
CA THR A 143 -0.09 -19.30 5.95
C THR A 143 0.42 -18.85 7.32
N ALA A 144 1.60 -18.28 7.40
CA ALA A 144 2.17 -17.77 8.63
C ALA A 144 1.38 -16.61 9.24
N LEU A 145 0.85 -15.70 8.41
CA LEU A 145 -0.01 -14.61 8.86
C LEU A 145 -1.30 -15.12 9.48
N ARG A 146 -1.94 -16.12 8.87
CA ARG A 146 -3.14 -16.77 9.42
C ARG A 146 -2.84 -17.47 10.74
N ALA A 147 -1.72 -18.19 10.81
CA ALA A 147 -1.28 -18.84 12.06
C ALA A 147 -1.07 -17.85 13.21
N LEU A 148 -0.61 -16.62 12.94
CA LEU A 148 -0.50 -15.57 13.96
C LEU A 148 -1.87 -15.08 14.47
N VAL A 149 -2.90 -15.06 13.60
CA VAL A 149 -4.28 -14.73 14.03
C VAL A 149 -4.80 -15.82 14.97
N ASP A 150 -4.60 -17.09 14.60
CA ASP A 150 -5.02 -18.24 15.42
C ASP A 150 -4.28 -18.25 16.76
N LEU A 151 -2.97 -18.05 16.74
CA LEU A 151 -2.14 -17.96 17.95
C LEU A 151 -2.61 -16.83 18.89
N ARG A 152 -2.90 -15.64 18.33
CA ARG A 152 -3.43 -14.52 19.11
C ARG A 152 -4.75 -14.90 19.76
N ASN A 153 -5.65 -15.53 19.02
CA ASN A 153 -6.95 -15.94 19.55
C ASN A 153 -6.79 -17.00 20.64
N GLU A 154 -5.89 -17.95 20.45
CA GLU A 154 -5.57 -18.96 21.45
C GLU A 154 -5.01 -18.34 22.75
N LEU A 155 -3.99 -17.50 22.64
CA LEU A 155 -3.35 -16.88 23.82
C LEU A 155 -4.31 -15.96 24.60
N VAL A 156 -5.26 -15.30 23.91
CA VAL A 156 -6.20 -14.37 24.56
C VAL A 156 -7.41 -15.09 25.13
N HIS A 157 -7.95 -16.09 24.44
CA HIS A 157 -9.26 -16.65 24.76
C HIS A 157 -9.21 -18.09 25.28
N HIS A 158 -8.18 -18.89 24.90
CA HIS A 158 -8.15 -20.33 25.13
C HIS A 158 -6.93 -20.83 25.88
N PHE A 159 -6.05 -19.92 26.34
CA PHE A 159 -4.79 -20.31 26.99
C PHE A 159 -5.04 -21.16 28.25
N LEU A 160 -5.99 -20.74 29.12
CA LEU A 160 -6.30 -21.46 30.36
C LEU A 160 -7.05 -22.78 30.13
N GLU A 161 -7.72 -22.94 28.99
CA GLU A 161 -8.38 -24.19 28.62
C GLU A 161 -7.36 -25.26 28.17
N LYS A 162 -6.26 -24.82 27.55
CA LYS A 162 -5.23 -25.70 26.99
C LYS A 162 -4.07 -25.98 27.93
N HIS A 163 -3.83 -25.12 28.92
CA HIS A 163 -2.67 -25.20 29.80
C HIS A 163 -3.09 -25.18 31.27
N ASP A 164 -2.80 -26.29 31.97
CA ASP A 164 -3.01 -26.39 33.41
C ASP A 164 -1.94 -25.61 34.15
N ILE A 165 -2.21 -24.36 34.48
CA ILE A 165 -1.28 -23.54 35.28
C ILE A 165 -1.46 -23.75 36.80
N TRP A 166 -2.28 -24.72 37.20
CA TRP A 166 -2.56 -25.02 38.60
C TRP A 166 -1.72 -26.19 39.13
N SER A 167 -0.88 -26.79 38.29
CA SER A 167 0.13 -27.80 38.65
C SER A 167 1.54 -27.35 38.23
N GLU A 168 2.58 -27.86 38.94
CA GLU A 168 3.97 -27.54 38.59
C GLU A 168 4.35 -28.05 37.19
N SER A 169 3.94 -29.27 36.84
CA SER A 169 4.19 -29.84 35.51
C SER A 169 3.49 -29.06 34.42
N GLY A 170 2.26 -28.61 34.65
CA GLY A 170 1.52 -27.78 33.73
C GLY A 170 2.16 -26.40 33.54
N CYS A 171 2.65 -25.77 34.61
CA CYS A 171 3.43 -24.52 34.52
C CYS A 171 4.70 -24.68 33.67
N ILE A 172 5.44 -25.78 33.83
CA ILE A 172 6.63 -26.05 33.05
C ILE A 172 6.30 -26.21 31.57
N THR A 173 5.26 -26.99 31.27
CA THR A 173 4.78 -27.18 29.89
C THR A 173 4.28 -25.87 29.26
N ALA A 174 3.50 -25.06 30.01
CA ALA A 174 3.03 -23.75 29.54
C ALA A 174 4.19 -22.79 29.27
N GLN A 175 5.24 -22.80 30.09
CA GLN A 175 6.43 -21.97 29.85
C GLN A 175 7.14 -22.32 28.54
N ALA A 176 7.38 -23.62 28.29
CA ALA A 176 8.01 -24.08 27.03
C ALA A 176 7.15 -23.70 25.80
N TYR A 177 5.84 -23.88 25.90
CA TYR A 177 4.91 -23.47 24.85
C TYR A 177 4.98 -21.96 24.58
N LEU A 178 4.93 -21.14 25.62
CA LEU A 178 4.98 -19.68 25.47
C LEU A 178 6.33 -19.19 24.92
N GLU A 179 7.43 -19.88 25.22
CA GLU A 179 8.73 -19.57 24.62
C GLU A 179 8.70 -19.79 23.10
N ALA A 180 8.21 -20.95 22.65
CA ALA A 180 8.05 -21.25 21.23
C ALA A 180 7.10 -20.27 20.53
N CYS A 181 5.98 -19.90 21.18
CA CYS A 181 5.07 -18.86 20.68
C CYS A 181 5.76 -17.52 20.50
N TYR A 182 6.58 -17.12 21.50
CA TYR A 182 7.29 -15.85 21.42
C TYR A 182 8.29 -15.83 20.27
N GLU A 183 9.08 -16.90 20.10
CA GLU A 183 10.03 -17.03 19.00
C GLU A 183 9.35 -16.93 17.64
N GLN A 184 8.20 -17.61 17.46
CA GLN A 184 7.40 -17.53 16.25
C GLN A 184 6.92 -16.10 15.95
N VAL A 185 6.36 -15.43 16.95
CA VAL A 185 5.87 -14.05 16.79
C VAL A 185 7.01 -13.07 16.51
N ASP A 186 8.13 -13.25 17.21
CA ASP A 186 9.31 -12.38 17.08
C ASP A 186 9.94 -12.50 15.70
N GLU A 187 10.08 -13.72 15.16
CA GLU A 187 10.56 -13.95 13.79
C GLU A 187 9.68 -13.20 12.76
N ARG A 188 8.37 -13.33 12.86
CA ARG A 188 7.43 -12.62 11.97
C ARG A 188 7.47 -11.11 12.17
N TYR A 189 7.67 -10.65 13.40
CA TYR A 189 7.84 -9.23 13.69
C TYR A 189 9.09 -8.64 13.04
N MET A 190 10.20 -9.35 13.06
CA MET A 190 11.45 -8.95 12.40
C MET A 190 11.28 -8.88 10.87
N GLU A 191 10.59 -9.85 10.27
CA GLU A 191 10.25 -9.83 8.84
C GLU A 191 9.38 -8.59 8.49
N LEU A 192 8.37 -8.31 9.29
CA LEU A 192 7.51 -7.14 9.12
C LEU A 192 8.27 -5.82 9.28
N GLN A 193 9.24 -5.75 10.19
CA GLN A 193 10.13 -4.59 10.33
C GLN A 193 10.98 -4.37 9.08
N ALA A 194 11.46 -5.44 8.44
CA ALA A 194 12.19 -5.33 7.18
C ALA A 194 11.32 -4.75 6.07
N TRP A 195 10.05 -5.16 5.95
CA TRP A 195 9.10 -4.57 4.98
C TRP A 195 8.82 -3.09 5.28
N ALA A 196 8.63 -2.76 6.56
CA ALA A 196 8.42 -1.37 6.96
C ALA A 196 9.62 -0.48 6.61
N LYS A 197 10.83 -0.97 6.85
CA LYS A 197 12.08 -0.29 6.49
C LYS A 197 12.17 -0.10 4.98
N ALA A 198 11.96 -1.15 4.20
CA ALA A 198 11.97 -1.06 2.73
C ALA A 198 10.93 -0.06 2.20
N SER A 199 9.73 -0.01 2.80
CA SER A 199 8.70 0.98 2.44
C SER A 199 9.14 2.42 2.72
N VAL A 200 9.82 2.67 3.84
CA VAL A 200 10.38 3.99 4.16
C VAL A 200 11.47 4.38 3.15
N GLU A 201 12.41 3.47 2.89
CA GLU A 201 13.51 3.69 1.93
C GLU A 201 12.99 3.96 0.51
N ALA A 202 11.96 3.23 0.07
CA ALA A 202 11.32 3.46 -1.23
C ALA A 202 10.67 4.85 -1.31
N ARG A 203 10.01 5.29 -0.24
CA ARG A 203 9.42 6.65 -0.19
C ARG A 203 10.47 7.75 -0.17
N GLU A 204 11.55 7.58 0.58
CA GLU A 204 12.66 8.52 0.59
C GLU A 204 13.33 8.61 -0.77
N TYR A 205 13.55 7.46 -1.43
CA TYR A 205 14.06 7.43 -2.80
C TYR A 205 13.14 8.20 -3.76
N MET A 206 11.83 7.94 -3.72
CA MET A 206 10.85 8.64 -4.55
C MET A 206 10.82 10.14 -4.26
N ALA A 207 10.82 10.54 -2.98
CA ALA A 207 10.84 11.95 -2.59
C ALA A 207 12.09 12.68 -3.09
N ASN A 208 13.24 12.02 -3.03
CA ASN A 208 14.49 12.55 -3.57
C ASN A 208 14.44 12.63 -5.11
N PHE A 209 13.95 11.57 -5.78
CA PHE A 209 13.77 11.55 -7.23
C PHE A 209 12.86 12.69 -7.71
N MET A 210 11.73 12.95 -7.02
CA MET A 210 10.80 14.03 -7.37
C MET A 210 11.44 15.44 -7.34
N GLN A 211 12.57 15.62 -6.65
CA GLN A 211 13.31 16.89 -6.59
C GLN A 211 14.31 17.03 -7.74
N THR A 212 14.58 15.97 -8.50
CA THR A 212 15.60 15.97 -9.57
C THR A 212 15.12 16.70 -10.83
N PRO A 213 16.08 17.18 -11.66
CA PRO A 213 15.75 17.67 -12.99
C PRO A 213 15.15 16.60 -13.91
N GLU A 214 15.51 15.35 -13.73
CA GLU A 214 14.98 14.20 -14.47
C GLU A 214 13.50 14.01 -14.23
N PHE A 215 13.04 14.08 -12.97
CA PHE A 215 11.61 14.04 -12.65
C PHE A 215 10.86 15.21 -13.27
N ARG A 216 11.44 16.42 -13.23
CA ARG A 216 10.86 17.58 -13.91
C ARG A 216 10.80 17.37 -15.43
N GLY A 217 11.82 16.75 -16.01
CA GLY A 217 11.85 16.36 -17.42
C GLY A 217 10.72 15.40 -17.77
N PHE A 218 10.47 14.41 -16.92
CA PHE A 218 9.35 13.48 -17.06
C PHE A 218 8.01 14.20 -16.92
N LEU A 219 7.79 14.91 -15.83
CA LEU A 219 6.50 15.56 -15.51
C LEU A 219 6.10 16.61 -16.56
N HIS A 220 7.04 17.45 -16.99
CA HIS A 220 6.75 18.57 -17.89
C HIS A 220 6.92 18.24 -19.37
N HIS A 221 7.75 17.26 -19.70
CA HIS A 221 8.15 17.02 -21.08
C HIS A 221 7.90 15.58 -21.56
N GLY A 222 7.45 14.68 -20.67
CA GLY A 222 7.25 13.28 -20.98
C GLY A 222 8.56 12.50 -21.23
N ILE A 223 9.73 13.04 -20.84
CA ILE A 223 11.03 12.38 -21.02
C ILE A 223 11.26 11.41 -19.88
N LEU A 224 11.28 10.11 -20.19
CA LEU A 224 11.48 9.07 -19.18
C LEU A 224 12.89 9.10 -18.58
N PRO A 225 13.05 8.87 -17.27
CA PRO A 225 14.34 8.85 -16.60
C PRO A 225 15.28 7.78 -17.19
N GLY A 226 16.59 8.00 -17.08
CA GLY A 226 17.59 7.03 -17.53
C GLY A 226 17.66 6.80 -19.04
N GLY A 227 16.99 7.65 -19.85
CA GLY A 227 16.98 7.49 -21.31
C GLY A 227 16.05 6.38 -21.80
N ALA A 228 15.11 5.93 -20.98
CA ALA A 228 14.17 4.86 -21.32
C ALA A 228 13.17 5.23 -22.45
N GLY A 229 13.17 6.49 -22.91
CA GLY A 229 12.34 6.96 -24.01
C GLY A 229 11.53 8.19 -23.70
N VAL A 230 10.43 8.38 -24.43
CA VAL A 230 9.52 9.53 -24.29
C VAL A 230 8.08 9.02 -24.24
N GLU A 231 7.34 9.47 -23.25
CA GLU A 231 5.88 9.31 -23.21
C GLU A 231 5.24 10.35 -24.14
N TRP A 232 5.09 9.95 -25.41
CA TRP A 232 4.75 10.87 -26.49
C TRP A 232 3.38 11.52 -26.32
N ALA A 233 2.38 10.78 -25.83
CA ALA A 233 1.02 11.27 -25.72
C ALA A 233 0.90 12.54 -24.86
N CYS A 234 1.70 12.62 -23.77
CA CYS A 234 1.74 13.77 -22.86
C CYS A 234 2.99 14.65 -23.02
N SER A 235 3.83 14.39 -24.03
CA SER A 235 5.07 15.15 -24.21
C SER A 235 4.83 16.59 -24.66
N THR A 236 5.63 17.52 -24.13
CA THR A 236 5.55 18.93 -24.52
C THR A 236 5.77 19.12 -26.00
N ILE A 237 6.69 18.38 -26.64
CA ILE A 237 6.99 18.56 -28.08
C ILE A 237 5.78 18.20 -28.95
N VAL A 238 4.98 17.19 -28.59
CA VAL A 238 3.73 16.83 -29.27
C VAL A 238 2.68 17.92 -29.05
N ARG A 239 2.53 18.41 -27.84
CA ARG A 239 1.60 19.52 -27.53
C ARG A 239 1.95 20.78 -28.32
N LEU A 240 3.23 21.13 -28.42
CA LEU A 240 3.69 22.28 -29.20
C LEU A 240 3.49 22.11 -30.71
N LEU A 241 3.66 20.89 -31.23
CA LEU A 241 3.31 20.60 -32.64
C LEU A 241 1.80 20.73 -32.89
N ARG A 242 0.95 20.32 -31.96
CA ARG A 242 -0.51 20.54 -32.05
C ARG A 242 -0.87 22.03 -31.95
N GLU A 243 -0.17 22.80 -31.13
CA GLU A 243 -0.32 24.26 -31.05
C GLU A 243 0.07 24.94 -32.38
N ALA A 244 1.20 24.53 -32.98
CA ALA A 244 1.59 25.01 -34.29
C ALA A 244 0.56 24.64 -35.38
N GLU A 245 0.02 23.43 -35.33
CA GLU A 245 -1.05 22.97 -36.21
C GLU A 245 -2.29 23.89 -36.12
N ALA A 246 -2.76 24.16 -34.90
CA ALA A 246 -3.92 25.00 -34.68
C ALA A 246 -3.77 26.42 -35.27
N GLY A 247 -2.54 26.95 -35.29
CA GLY A 247 -2.28 28.29 -35.85
C GLY A 247 -1.89 28.33 -37.34
N LEU A 248 -1.38 27.25 -37.92
CA LEU A 248 -0.74 27.22 -39.21
C LEU A 248 -1.37 26.28 -40.23
N ALA A 249 -2.38 25.49 -39.83
CA ALA A 249 -3.02 24.51 -40.70
C ALA A 249 -3.70 25.19 -41.91
N ARG A 250 -3.53 24.60 -43.11
CA ARG A 250 -4.20 24.96 -44.35
C ARG A 250 -4.83 23.70 -44.93
N ASP A 251 -6.12 23.74 -45.20
CA ASP A 251 -6.89 22.59 -45.70
C ASP A 251 -6.70 21.32 -44.84
N GLY A 252 -6.60 21.50 -43.51
CA GLY A 252 -6.41 20.41 -42.52
C GLY A 252 -5.01 19.81 -42.45
N TRP A 253 -3.99 20.45 -43.06
CA TRP A 253 -2.60 20.03 -43.04
C TRP A 253 -1.66 21.15 -42.65
N THR A 254 -0.60 20.85 -41.90
CA THR A 254 0.39 21.82 -41.47
C THR A 254 1.76 21.49 -42.10
N SER A 255 2.40 22.52 -42.67
CA SER A 255 3.76 22.40 -43.21
C SER A 255 4.75 22.18 -42.02
N LEU A 256 5.52 21.10 -42.07
CA LEU A 256 6.51 20.82 -41.02
C LEU A 256 7.55 21.94 -40.92
N ASN A 257 7.97 22.53 -42.05
CA ASN A 257 8.97 23.61 -42.06
C ASN A 257 8.40 24.87 -41.37
N ASP A 258 7.13 25.22 -41.59
CA ASP A 258 6.52 26.38 -40.97
C ASP A 258 6.35 26.15 -39.47
N ALA A 259 5.93 24.94 -39.08
CA ALA A 259 5.87 24.55 -37.67
C ALA A 259 7.24 24.61 -36.97
N ILE A 260 8.30 24.12 -37.62
CA ILE A 260 9.67 24.21 -37.09
C ILE A 260 10.08 25.68 -36.90
N ALA A 261 9.82 26.56 -37.88
CA ALA A 261 10.16 27.97 -37.78
C ALA A 261 9.38 28.66 -36.62
N PHE A 262 8.10 28.32 -36.44
CA PHE A 262 7.29 28.78 -35.31
C PHE A 262 7.88 28.29 -33.98
N LEU A 263 8.16 27.00 -33.84
CA LEU A 263 8.65 26.41 -32.61
C LEU A 263 10.05 26.92 -32.24
N GLN A 264 10.96 27.06 -33.20
CA GLN A 264 12.30 27.62 -32.99
C GLN A 264 12.26 29.07 -32.50
N LYS A 265 11.28 29.84 -32.94
CA LYS A 265 11.07 31.22 -32.50
C LYS A 265 10.43 31.32 -31.12
N ALA A 266 9.42 30.53 -30.85
CA ALA A 266 8.60 30.62 -29.63
C ALA A 266 9.16 29.76 -28.48
N TYR A 267 9.74 28.61 -28.79
CA TYR A 267 10.16 27.58 -27.84
C TYR A 267 11.52 26.95 -28.22
N PRO A 268 12.62 27.74 -28.27
CA PRO A 268 13.92 27.31 -28.81
C PRO A 268 14.56 26.14 -28.04
N GLU A 269 14.18 25.93 -26.78
CA GLU A 269 14.68 24.84 -25.94
C GLU A 269 14.07 23.47 -26.31
N HIS A 270 12.97 23.43 -27.04
CA HIS A 270 12.30 22.19 -27.46
C HIS A 270 12.80 21.73 -28.84
N THR A 271 13.98 21.11 -28.82
CA THR A 271 14.59 20.52 -30.02
C THR A 271 14.35 19.00 -30.08
N PRO A 272 14.34 18.37 -31.26
CA PRO A 272 14.27 16.91 -31.38
C PRO A 272 15.31 16.16 -30.53
N ARG A 273 16.55 16.68 -30.43
CA ARG A 273 17.61 16.06 -29.65
C ARG A 273 17.28 15.93 -28.17
N ARG A 274 16.54 16.87 -27.61
CA ARG A 274 16.08 16.81 -26.22
C ARG A 274 15.21 15.58 -25.95
N TYR A 275 14.49 15.11 -26.97
CA TYR A 275 13.58 13.96 -26.93
C TYR A 275 14.18 12.71 -27.57
N GLY A 276 15.52 12.64 -27.67
CA GLY A 276 16.22 11.48 -28.22
C GLY A 276 16.13 11.32 -29.75
N CYS A 277 15.55 12.30 -30.46
CA CYS A 277 15.34 12.25 -31.89
C CYS A 277 16.45 13.05 -32.63
N SER A 278 16.83 12.57 -33.82
CA SER A 278 17.79 13.26 -34.68
C SER A 278 17.17 14.37 -35.53
N SER A 279 15.84 14.32 -35.73
CA SER A 279 15.12 15.26 -36.59
C SER A 279 13.67 15.39 -36.20
N TRP A 280 13.02 16.50 -36.63
CA TRP A 280 11.59 16.70 -36.47
C TRP A 280 10.70 15.65 -37.17
N ARG A 281 11.22 15.09 -38.29
CA ARG A 281 10.52 13.98 -38.97
C ARG A 281 10.50 12.72 -38.10
N GLN A 282 11.58 12.47 -37.39
CA GLN A 282 11.67 11.36 -36.46
C GLN A 282 10.69 11.59 -35.28
N VAL A 283 10.57 12.81 -34.75
CA VAL A 283 9.56 13.13 -33.71
C VAL A 283 8.16 12.79 -34.17
N LEU A 284 7.75 13.19 -35.39
CA LEU A 284 6.43 12.87 -35.94
C LEU A 284 6.21 11.35 -36.05
N HIS A 285 7.26 10.62 -36.48
CA HIS A 285 7.20 9.17 -36.65
C HIS A 285 7.14 8.43 -35.31
N GLU A 286 8.09 8.72 -34.42
CA GLU A 286 8.20 8.03 -33.11
C GLU A 286 7.01 8.33 -32.19
N SER A 287 6.44 9.52 -32.30
CA SER A 287 5.31 9.90 -31.46
C SER A 287 4.05 9.11 -31.80
N GLY A 288 3.85 8.66 -33.04
CA GLY A 288 2.61 7.99 -33.47
C GLY A 288 1.35 8.86 -33.34
N GLN A 289 1.51 10.17 -33.12
CA GLN A 289 0.39 11.10 -32.81
C GLN A 289 -0.08 11.88 -34.02
N PHE A 290 0.60 11.71 -35.19
CA PHE A 290 0.38 12.52 -36.37
C PHE A 290 0.36 11.67 -37.63
N GLN A 291 -0.57 11.97 -38.53
CA GLN A 291 -0.54 11.52 -39.90
C GLN A 291 0.46 12.39 -40.67
N VAL A 292 1.28 11.76 -41.49
CA VAL A 292 2.33 12.44 -42.26
C VAL A 292 2.13 12.23 -43.75
N ARG A 293 2.15 13.34 -44.53
CA ARG A 293 2.09 13.33 -45.99
C ARG A 293 3.37 13.95 -46.56
N LYS A 294 3.93 13.33 -47.58
CA LYS A 294 5.03 13.87 -48.37
C LYS A 294 4.52 14.38 -49.70
N GLU A 295 4.93 15.58 -50.11
CA GLU A 295 4.55 16.20 -51.35
C GLU A 295 5.79 16.71 -52.08
N GLN A 296 5.87 16.47 -53.36
CA GLN A 296 6.96 16.95 -54.24
C GLN A 296 6.36 17.71 -55.42
N ALA A 297 6.71 18.96 -55.56
CA ALA A 297 6.11 19.84 -56.58
C ALA A 297 6.54 19.51 -58.03
N GLY A 298 7.54 18.63 -58.21
CA GLY A 298 8.01 18.17 -59.52
C GLY A 298 9.34 17.41 -59.40
N PRO A 299 9.79 16.72 -60.48
CA PRO A 299 11.04 16.02 -60.49
C PRO A 299 12.23 16.95 -60.12
N GLY A 300 12.97 16.61 -59.04
CA GLY A 300 14.10 17.41 -58.56
C GLY A 300 13.76 18.49 -57.55
N SER A 301 12.49 18.77 -57.26
CA SER A 301 12.09 19.72 -56.23
C SER A 301 12.26 19.11 -54.81
N PRO A 302 12.55 19.92 -53.76
CA PRO A 302 12.66 19.42 -52.40
C PRO A 302 11.28 18.87 -51.91
N THR A 303 11.33 17.71 -51.26
CA THR A 303 10.16 17.07 -50.66
C THR A 303 9.67 17.89 -49.47
N ARG A 304 8.46 18.38 -49.54
CA ARG A 304 7.75 19.00 -48.40
C ARG A 304 7.05 17.95 -47.56
N VAL A 305 7.11 18.11 -46.26
CA VAL A 305 6.45 17.23 -45.30
C VAL A 305 5.31 18.01 -44.65
N TRP A 306 4.15 17.41 -44.67
CA TRP A 306 2.96 17.91 -44.03
C TRP A 306 2.50 16.94 -42.96
N PHE A 307 1.94 17.45 -41.89
CA PHE A 307 1.38 16.62 -40.83
C PHE A 307 0.01 17.15 -40.37
N ARG A 308 -0.76 16.27 -39.78
CA ARG A 308 -1.96 16.58 -39.01
C ARG A 308 -2.11 15.63 -37.84
N SER A 309 -2.73 16.06 -36.75
CA SER A 309 -3.03 15.22 -35.61
C SER A 309 -3.95 14.07 -36.03
N GLU A 310 -3.68 12.86 -35.53
CA GLU A 310 -4.66 11.77 -35.60
C GLU A 310 -5.78 12.15 -34.62
N GLY A 311 -7.03 12.16 -35.11
CA GLY A 311 -8.18 12.52 -34.27
C GLY A 311 -8.26 11.59 -33.08
N THR A 312 -8.38 12.16 -31.91
CA THR A 312 -8.73 11.48 -30.65
C THR A 312 -10.10 10.84 -30.75
#